data_aea69a15a2ddfb3e009bdee3b99a74d4
#
_entry.id   aea69a15a2ddfb3e009bdee3b99a74d4
#
_cell.length_a   1.000
_cell.length_b   1.000
_cell.length_c   1.000
_cell.angle_alpha   90.00
_cell.angle_beta   90.00
_cell.angle_gamma   90.00
#
_symmetry.space_group_name_H-M   'P 1'
#
loop_
_entity.id
_entity.type
_entity.pdbx_description
1 polymer ?
#
loop_
_entity_poly.entity_id
_entity_poly.type
_entity_poly.pdbx_seq_one_letter_code
_entity_poly.pdbx_strand_id
1 'polypeptide(L)'
;DQFHGERVALVVWNRSSTVVFPLSDDYAMVKEELGRVRKVLQGGRDDDDLYTRTSAGDRFTGASLIGDGLVSCTQSFDYGDKDRSRTILFATDNWLEGSPAFNLKEAAGIAQKRKIRVLGLLISGYPGGRDEFRSTIEGIGGKVYDAQSAQAGEQIVKEVQAQDKKELAGAADASVVDTPGRWPALAGIAVVLIIGLAWRYRL
;
A
#
# COMPACT_ATOMS: atom_id res chain seq x y z
N ASP A 1 6.93 -2.37 -18.28
CA ASP A 1 7.58 -1.74 -17.14
C ASP A 1 7.12 -0.30 -17.03
N GLN A 2 6.11 -0.05 -16.17
CA GLN A 2 5.52 1.28 -15.96
C GLN A 2 5.77 1.82 -14.54
N PHE A 3 6.36 0.99 -13.66
CA PHE A 3 6.71 1.34 -12.28
C PHE A 3 8.21 1.68 -12.23
N HIS A 4 8.54 2.78 -11.56
CA HIS A 4 9.92 3.27 -11.39
C HIS A 4 10.06 3.87 -9.99
N GLY A 5 10.56 3.06 -9.05
CA GLY A 5 10.82 3.48 -7.67
C GLY A 5 9.75 3.10 -6.66
N GLU A 6 8.61 2.59 -7.10
CA GLU A 6 7.59 2.04 -6.21
C GLU A 6 8.02 0.66 -5.68
N ARG A 7 7.66 0.36 -4.43
CA ARG A 7 7.83 -0.98 -3.89
C ARG A 7 6.50 -1.73 -3.94
N VAL A 8 6.56 -2.96 -4.39
CA VAL A 8 5.41 -3.84 -4.56
C VAL A 8 5.50 -5.00 -3.56
N ALA A 9 4.39 -5.35 -2.95
CA ALA A 9 4.21 -6.58 -2.17
C ALA A 9 3.03 -7.38 -2.74
N LEU A 10 3.00 -8.68 -2.50
CA LEU A 10 1.88 -9.53 -2.86
C LEU A 10 1.39 -10.29 -1.63
N VAL A 11 0.11 -10.13 -1.35
CA VAL A 11 -0.62 -10.91 -0.35
C VAL A 11 -1.69 -11.72 -1.06
N VAL A 12 -1.70 -13.02 -0.83
CA VAL A 12 -2.78 -13.91 -1.26
C VAL A 12 -3.55 -14.33 -0.03
N TRP A 13 -4.86 -14.34 -0.14
CA TRP A 13 -5.74 -14.64 0.99
C TRP A 13 -6.94 -15.49 0.56
N ASN A 14 -7.43 -16.24 1.52
CA ASN A 14 -8.66 -17.02 1.44
C ASN A 14 -9.21 -17.17 2.87
N ARG A 15 -9.04 -18.32 3.53
CA ARG A 15 -9.29 -18.51 4.98
C ARG A 15 -8.19 -17.89 5.85
N SER A 16 -6.98 -17.87 5.36
CA SER A 16 -5.83 -17.16 5.95
C SER A 16 -5.14 -16.32 4.88
N SER A 17 -4.31 -15.40 5.32
CA SER A 17 -3.53 -14.55 4.44
C SER A 17 -2.07 -14.96 4.46
N THR A 18 -1.44 -14.95 3.30
CA THR A 18 -0.02 -15.26 3.12
C THR A 18 0.65 -14.13 2.35
N VAL A 19 1.71 -13.57 2.91
CA VAL A 19 2.59 -12.67 2.18
C VAL A 19 3.48 -13.54 1.28
N VAL A 20 3.26 -13.45 -0.03
CA VAL A 20 4.05 -14.18 -1.02
C VAL A 20 5.45 -13.56 -1.10
N PHE A 21 5.51 -12.24 -1.20
CA PHE A 21 6.73 -11.45 -1.03
C PHE A 21 6.43 -10.10 -0.36
N PRO A 22 7.35 -9.60 0.47
CA PRO A 22 7.20 -8.29 1.12
C PRO A 22 7.46 -7.15 0.13
N LEU A 23 7.30 -5.91 0.57
CA LEU A 23 7.59 -4.73 -0.25
C LEU A 23 9.00 -4.77 -0.81
N SER A 24 9.11 -4.84 -2.14
CA SER A 24 10.36 -4.95 -2.90
C SER A 24 10.32 -4.05 -4.13
N ASP A 25 11.47 -3.52 -4.51
CA ASP A 25 11.75 -2.81 -5.75
C ASP A 25 12.53 -3.68 -6.76
N ASP A 26 12.78 -4.94 -6.43
CA ASP A 26 13.30 -5.93 -7.37
C ASP A 26 12.19 -6.39 -8.33
N TYR A 27 12.01 -5.65 -9.42
CA TYR A 27 10.97 -5.95 -10.40
C TYR A 27 11.18 -7.25 -11.18
N ALA A 28 12.40 -7.79 -11.21
CA ALA A 28 12.66 -9.10 -11.81
C ALA A 28 12.02 -10.19 -10.93
N MET A 29 12.32 -10.19 -9.65
CA MET A 29 11.70 -11.07 -8.65
C MET A 29 10.17 -10.88 -8.61
N VAL A 30 9.67 -9.64 -8.57
CA VAL A 30 8.23 -9.34 -8.56
C VAL A 30 7.53 -9.97 -9.76
N LYS A 31 8.08 -9.87 -10.97
CA LYS A 31 7.51 -10.48 -12.18
C LYS A 31 7.48 -11.99 -12.12
N GLU A 32 8.56 -12.59 -11.64
CA GLU A 32 8.67 -14.04 -11.50
C GLU A 32 7.60 -14.57 -10.53
N GLU A 33 7.51 -13.99 -9.35
CA GLU A 33 6.54 -14.38 -8.32
C GLU A 33 5.08 -14.16 -8.76
N LEU A 34 4.78 -13.03 -9.39
CA LEU A 34 3.46 -12.80 -9.99
C LEU A 34 3.13 -13.85 -11.06
N GLY A 35 4.12 -14.22 -11.87
CA GLY A 35 3.98 -15.27 -12.88
C GLY A 35 3.69 -16.63 -12.25
N ARG A 36 4.36 -16.96 -11.14
CA ARG A 36 4.15 -18.20 -10.36
C ARG A 36 2.73 -18.23 -9.79
N VAL A 37 2.34 -17.19 -9.06
CA VAL A 37 0.99 -17.10 -8.46
C VAL A 37 -0.11 -17.18 -9.53
N ARG A 38 0.08 -16.52 -10.68
CA ARG A 38 -0.89 -16.60 -11.79
C ARG A 38 -1.09 -18.06 -12.25
N LYS A 39 -0.02 -18.84 -12.38
CA LYS A 39 -0.12 -20.27 -12.77
C LYS A 39 -0.92 -21.07 -11.75
N VAL A 40 -0.66 -20.84 -10.46
CA VAL A 40 -1.39 -21.51 -9.36
C VAL A 40 -2.88 -21.16 -9.42
N LEU A 41 -3.22 -19.88 -9.56
CA LEU A 41 -4.61 -19.42 -9.62
C LEU A 41 -5.35 -19.91 -10.89
N GLN A 42 -4.62 -20.24 -11.96
CA GLN A 42 -5.16 -20.84 -13.17
C GLN A 42 -5.32 -22.37 -13.09
N GLY A 43 -5.13 -22.96 -11.92
CA GLY A 43 -5.25 -24.40 -11.68
C GLY A 43 -3.98 -25.20 -11.96
N GLY A 44 -2.82 -24.53 -12.04
CA GLY A 44 -1.52 -25.19 -12.07
C GLY A 44 -1.23 -25.87 -10.74
N ARG A 45 -0.77 -27.13 -10.80
CA ARG A 45 -0.49 -27.94 -9.60
C ARG A 45 0.89 -27.69 -9.02
N ASP A 46 1.67 -26.77 -9.57
CA ASP A 46 3.08 -26.61 -9.26
C ASP A 46 3.37 -25.95 -7.90
N ASP A 47 2.34 -25.46 -7.20
CA ASP A 47 2.51 -24.85 -5.87
C ASP A 47 1.32 -25.17 -4.94
N ASP A 48 1.27 -26.40 -4.51
CA ASP A 48 0.32 -26.90 -3.50
C ASP A 48 0.49 -26.17 -2.15
N ASP A 49 1.66 -25.56 -1.93
CA ASP A 49 2.02 -24.81 -0.74
C ASP A 49 1.22 -23.49 -0.60
N LEU A 50 1.11 -22.71 -1.66
CA LEU A 50 0.37 -21.45 -1.61
C LEU A 50 -1.12 -21.69 -1.29
N TYR A 51 -1.74 -22.68 -1.94
CA TYR A 51 -3.12 -23.05 -1.66
C TYR A 51 -3.27 -23.56 -0.23
N THR A 52 -2.38 -24.44 0.22
CA THR A 52 -2.40 -25.00 1.57
C THR A 52 -2.25 -23.91 2.64
N ARG A 53 -1.37 -22.94 2.44
CA ARG A 53 -1.13 -21.82 3.35
C ARG A 53 -2.32 -20.87 3.44
N THR A 54 -3.00 -20.60 2.33
CA THR A 54 -4.16 -19.69 2.31
C THR A 54 -5.45 -20.37 2.73
N SER A 55 -5.58 -21.67 2.51
CA SER A 55 -6.75 -22.47 2.97
C SER A 55 -6.62 -22.99 4.40
N ALA A 56 -5.54 -22.66 5.10
CA ALA A 56 -5.24 -23.19 6.44
C ALA A 56 -5.22 -24.73 6.50
N GLY A 57 -4.76 -25.36 5.41
CA GLY A 57 -4.66 -26.82 5.29
C GLY A 57 -5.96 -27.55 4.97
N ASP A 58 -7.08 -26.83 4.86
CA ASP A 58 -8.38 -27.44 4.55
C ASP A 58 -8.75 -27.21 3.07
N ARG A 59 -8.68 -28.28 2.29
CA ARG A 59 -8.99 -28.25 0.85
C ARG A 59 -10.48 -28.34 0.55
N PHE A 60 -11.34 -28.59 1.55
CA PHE A 60 -12.73 -28.92 1.32
C PHE A 60 -13.72 -27.89 1.86
N THR A 61 -13.30 -27.06 2.79
CA THR A 61 -14.14 -25.98 3.29
C THR A 61 -13.68 -24.68 2.65
N GLY A 62 -14.44 -24.22 1.68
CA GLY A 62 -14.28 -22.88 1.12
C GLY A 62 -14.30 -21.85 2.26
N ALA A 63 -13.45 -20.85 2.16
CA ALA A 63 -13.55 -19.67 2.99
C ALA A 63 -13.07 -18.49 2.15
N SER A 64 -13.65 -17.34 2.39
CA SER A 64 -13.27 -16.09 1.72
C SER A 64 -13.43 -14.98 2.75
N LEU A 65 -12.37 -14.78 3.55
CA LEU A 65 -12.36 -13.82 4.66
C LEU A 65 -11.89 -12.46 4.15
N ILE A 66 -12.77 -11.78 3.41
CA ILE A 66 -12.48 -10.57 2.63
C ILE A 66 -11.92 -9.44 3.51
N GLY A 67 -12.54 -9.18 4.66
CA GLY A 67 -12.07 -8.15 5.58
C GLY A 67 -10.69 -8.46 6.16
N ASP A 68 -10.47 -9.70 6.58
CA ASP A 68 -9.18 -10.13 7.11
C ASP A 68 -8.07 -10.05 6.05
N GLY A 69 -8.40 -10.38 4.79
CA GLY A 69 -7.51 -10.20 3.64
C GLY A 69 -7.09 -8.73 3.46
N LEU A 70 -8.05 -7.81 3.52
CA LEU A 70 -7.76 -6.37 3.41
C LEU A 70 -6.94 -5.86 4.59
N VAL A 71 -7.23 -6.30 5.83
CA VAL A 71 -6.41 -5.95 7.00
C VAL A 71 -4.98 -6.45 6.84
N SER A 72 -4.79 -7.68 6.37
CA SER A 72 -3.46 -8.24 6.13
C SER A 72 -2.66 -7.43 5.11
N CYS A 73 -3.31 -6.95 4.04
CA CYS A 73 -2.69 -6.02 3.09
C CYS A 73 -2.27 -4.71 3.79
N THR A 74 -3.09 -4.16 4.69
CA THR A 74 -2.72 -2.93 5.40
C THR A 74 -1.52 -3.12 6.32
N GLN A 75 -1.32 -4.32 6.85
CA GLN A 75 -0.20 -4.65 7.74
C GLN A 75 1.11 -4.89 6.98
N SER A 76 1.06 -5.12 5.68
CA SER A 76 2.24 -5.34 4.84
C SER A 76 3.05 -4.07 4.57
N PHE A 77 2.54 -2.89 4.91
CA PHE A 77 3.27 -1.64 4.77
C PHE A 77 4.19 -1.39 5.96
N ASP A 78 5.44 -1.02 5.64
CA ASP A 78 6.45 -0.55 6.58
C ASP A 78 6.43 0.99 6.72
N TYR A 79 7.25 1.51 7.62
CA TYR A 79 7.49 2.95 7.80
C TYR A 79 6.21 3.79 7.82
N GLY A 80 5.24 3.41 8.67
CA GLY A 80 3.94 4.06 8.79
C GLY A 80 3.98 5.55 9.15
N ASP A 81 5.09 6.02 9.66
CA ASP A 81 5.40 7.39 10.05
C ASP A 81 5.94 8.26 8.90
N LYS A 82 6.37 7.65 7.78
CA LYS A 82 6.89 8.39 6.63
C LYS A 82 5.76 8.82 5.71
N ASP A 83 5.89 10.04 5.20
CA ASP A 83 4.97 10.61 4.21
C ASP A 83 5.25 9.99 2.84
N ARG A 84 4.62 8.85 2.60
CA ARG A 84 4.72 8.07 1.36
C ARG A 84 3.35 7.64 0.90
N SER A 85 3.13 7.67 -0.40
CA SER A 85 1.96 7.07 -1.04
C SER A 85 1.85 5.58 -0.71
N ARG A 86 0.67 5.16 -0.29
CA ARG A 86 0.36 3.76 0.01
C ARG A 86 -0.94 3.39 -0.67
N THR A 87 -0.86 2.46 -1.59
CA THR A 87 -2.03 1.99 -2.34
C THR A 87 -2.14 0.48 -2.26
N ILE A 88 -3.32 -0.01 -1.95
CA ILE A 88 -3.69 -1.42 -2.06
C ILE A 88 -4.53 -1.58 -3.33
N LEU A 89 -4.12 -2.47 -4.23
CA LEU A 89 -5.00 -3.01 -5.26
C LEU A 89 -5.62 -4.30 -4.72
N PHE A 90 -6.90 -4.22 -4.36
CA PHE A 90 -7.62 -5.31 -3.71
C PHE A 90 -8.56 -6.00 -4.70
N ALA A 91 -8.18 -7.19 -5.16
CA ALA A 91 -8.93 -7.99 -6.11
C ALA A 91 -9.78 -9.05 -5.40
N THR A 92 -11.10 -9.06 -5.66
CA THR A 92 -12.05 -9.99 -5.04
C THR A 92 -13.32 -10.09 -5.89
N ASP A 93 -14.04 -11.21 -5.78
CA ASP A 93 -15.42 -11.37 -6.24
C ASP A 93 -16.46 -10.92 -5.19
N ASN A 94 -15.99 -10.55 -4.00
CA ASN A 94 -16.75 -10.19 -2.81
C ASN A 94 -17.75 -11.28 -2.35
N TRP A 95 -17.43 -12.53 -2.60
CA TRP A 95 -18.17 -13.64 -2.01
C TRP A 95 -17.60 -13.95 -0.63
N LEU A 96 -18.30 -13.49 0.41
CA LEU A 96 -17.93 -13.80 1.79
C LEU A 96 -18.32 -15.23 2.13
N GLU A 97 -17.36 -16.03 2.56
CA GLU A 97 -17.58 -17.38 3.07
C GLU A 97 -16.78 -17.58 4.36
N GLY A 98 -17.46 -17.96 5.43
CA GLY A 98 -16.88 -18.09 6.76
C GLY A 98 -17.18 -16.90 7.68
N SER A 99 -16.47 -16.85 8.81
CA SER A 99 -16.64 -15.83 9.84
C SER A 99 -15.34 -15.05 10.00
N PRO A 100 -15.19 -13.91 9.33
CA PRO A 100 -14.00 -13.07 9.44
C PRO A 100 -13.91 -12.41 10.81
N ALA A 101 -12.69 -12.11 11.25
CA ALA A 101 -12.44 -11.28 12.44
C ALA A 101 -12.79 -9.81 12.18
N PHE A 102 -12.64 -9.35 10.94
CA PHE A 102 -13.01 -8.02 10.48
C PHE A 102 -13.96 -8.12 9.30
N ASN A 103 -15.08 -7.40 9.35
CA ASN A 103 -15.90 -7.23 8.15
C ASN A 103 -15.24 -6.25 7.18
N LEU A 104 -15.73 -6.19 5.93
CA LEU A 104 -15.15 -5.34 4.88
C LEU A 104 -15.13 -3.85 5.28
N LYS A 105 -16.18 -3.36 5.94
CA LYS A 105 -16.30 -1.96 6.35
C LYS A 105 -15.30 -1.60 7.44
N GLU A 106 -15.10 -2.48 8.41
CA GLU A 106 -14.09 -2.31 9.46
C GLU A 106 -12.69 -2.29 8.88
N ALA A 107 -12.38 -3.24 7.99
CA ALA A 107 -11.10 -3.32 7.30
C ALA A 107 -10.81 -2.07 6.44
N ALA A 108 -11.80 -1.60 5.69
CA ALA A 108 -11.71 -0.36 4.92
C ALA A 108 -11.46 0.85 5.83
N GLY A 109 -12.14 0.93 6.98
CA GLY A 109 -11.90 1.97 7.98
C GLY A 109 -10.49 1.93 8.58
N ILE A 110 -9.90 0.74 8.74
CA ILE A 110 -8.49 0.59 9.17
C ILE A 110 -7.55 1.15 8.09
N ALA A 111 -7.77 0.80 6.83
CA ALA A 111 -6.97 1.32 5.71
C ALA A 111 -7.03 2.86 5.66
N GLN A 112 -8.24 3.43 5.78
CA GLN A 112 -8.46 4.89 5.79
C GLN A 112 -7.72 5.58 6.94
N LYS A 113 -7.81 5.06 8.17
CA LYS A 113 -7.10 5.61 9.34
C LYS A 113 -5.58 5.59 9.16
N ARG A 114 -5.06 4.61 8.45
CA ARG A 114 -3.63 4.49 8.12
C ARG A 114 -3.23 5.29 6.87
N LYS A 115 -4.14 6.07 6.30
CA LYS A 115 -3.93 6.84 5.07
C LYS A 115 -3.49 5.96 3.89
N ILE A 116 -4.04 4.75 3.82
CA ILE A 116 -3.79 3.80 2.74
C ILE A 116 -4.98 3.90 1.77
N ARG A 117 -4.70 4.18 0.52
CA ARG A 117 -5.71 4.18 -0.54
C ARG A 117 -6.04 2.77 -0.97
N VAL A 118 -7.31 2.48 -1.17
CA VAL A 118 -7.76 1.18 -1.67
C VAL A 118 -8.36 1.36 -3.06
N LEU A 119 -7.81 0.62 -4.03
CA LEU A 119 -8.36 0.46 -5.36
C LEU A 119 -8.94 -0.95 -5.44
N GLY A 120 -10.25 -1.05 -5.56
CA GLY A 120 -10.95 -2.32 -5.69
C GLY A 120 -10.93 -2.82 -7.13
N LEU A 121 -10.66 -4.10 -7.33
CA LEU A 121 -10.81 -4.79 -8.60
C LEU A 121 -11.85 -5.90 -8.43
N LEU A 122 -13.07 -5.67 -8.90
CA LEU A 122 -14.13 -6.65 -8.83
C LEU A 122 -13.98 -7.67 -9.95
N ILE A 123 -13.81 -8.92 -9.54
CA ILE A 123 -13.85 -10.08 -10.44
C ILE A 123 -15.32 -10.49 -10.53
N SER A 124 -15.87 -10.50 -11.75
CA SER A 124 -17.29 -10.82 -11.96
C SER A 124 -17.60 -12.26 -11.61
N GLY A 125 -18.62 -12.47 -10.82
CA GLY A 125 -19.11 -13.79 -10.45
C GLY A 125 -20.37 -13.74 -9.58
N TYR A 126 -20.39 -12.90 -8.57
CA TYR A 126 -21.49 -12.84 -7.61
C TYR A 126 -22.17 -11.46 -7.56
N PRO A 127 -23.45 -11.35 -7.99
CA PRO A 127 -24.13 -10.06 -8.02
C PRO A 127 -24.37 -9.43 -6.64
N GLY A 128 -24.59 -10.25 -5.61
CA GLY A 128 -25.05 -9.79 -4.30
C GLY A 128 -24.05 -8.98 -3.46
N GLY A 129 -22.75 -9.12 -3.73
CA GLY A 129 -21.70 -8.40 -2.97
C GLY A 129 -21.15 -7.16 -3.66
N ARG A 130 -21.49 -6.93 -4.91
CA ARG A 130 -20.88 -5.85 -5.72
C ARG A 130 -21.14 -4.45 -5.20
N ASP A 131 -22.39 -4.18 -4.82
CA ASP A 131 -22.81 -2.85 -4.36
C ASP A 131 -22.24 -2.55 -2.98
N GLU A 132 -22.20 -3.52 -2.08
CA GLU A 132 -21.56 -3.39 -0.77
C GLU A 132 -20.08 -3.10 -0.91
N PHE A 133 -19.35 -3.86 -1.73
CA PHE A 133 -17.94 -3.66 -1.98
C PHE A 133 -17.67 -2.27 -2.54
N ARG A 134 -18.40 -1.90 -3.60
CA ARG A 134 -18.27 -0.60 -4.26
C ARG A 134 -18.53 0.54 -3.27
N SER A 135 -19.68 0.53 -2.59
CA SER A 135 -20.06 1.59 -1.66
C SER A 135 -19.08 1.70 -0.48
N THR A 136 -18.53 0.57 -0.01
CA THR A 136 -17.55 0.57 1.08
C THR A 136 -16.22 1.17 0.65
N ILE A 137 -15.68 0.75 -0.49
CA ILE A 137 -14.38 1.24 -0.98
C ILE A 137 -14.47 2.71 -1.43
N GLU A 138 -15.54 3.09 -2.13
CA GLU A 138 -15.76 4.48 -2.54
C GLU A 138 -16.03 5.39 -1.34
N GLY A 139 -16.70 4.88 -0.31
CA GLY A 139 -16.98 5.59 0.94
C GLY A 139 -15.73 5.99 1.74
N ILE A 140 -14.61 5.31 1.56
CA ILE A 140 -13.32 5.69 2.14
C ILE A 140 -12.43 6.50 1.18
N GLY A 141 -12.95 6.94 0.04
CA GLY A 141 -12.22 7.70 -0.97
C GLY A 141 -11.44 6.84 -1.97
N GLY A 142 -11.68 5.52 -1.99
CA GLY A 142 -11.13 4.60 -2.98
C GLY A 142 -11.88 4.64 -4.31
N LYS A 143 -11.48 3.77 -5.24
CA LYS A 143 -12.17 3.55 -6.52
C LYS A 143 -12.32 2.07 -6.78
N VAL A 144 -13.37 1.69 -7.52
CA VAL A 144 -13.63 0.29 -7.87
C VAL A 144 -13.69 0.14 -9.39
N TYR A 145 -12.93 -0.81 -9.89
CA TYR A 145 -12.82 -1.19 -11.29
C TYR A 145 -13.43 -2.58 -11.50
N ASP A 146 -13.91 -2.82 -12.70
CA ASP A 146 -14.40 -4.14 -13.11
C ASP A 146 -13.27 -4.87 -13.84
N ALA A 147 -12.90 -6.06 -13.35
CA ALA A 147 -11.83 -6.87 -13.95
C ALA A 147 -12.13 -7.32 -15.39
N GLN A 148 -13.41 -7.34 -15.79
CA GLN A 148 -13.79 -7.68 -17.16
C GLN A 148 -13.62 -6.51 -18.14
N SER A 149 -13.44 -5.28 -17.64
CA SER A 149 -13.17 -4.13 -18.50
C SER A 149 -11.76 -4.23 -19.09
N ALA A 150 -11.67 -4.20 -20.41
CA ALA A 150 -10.38 -4.23 -21.10
C ALA A 150 -9.46 -3.05 -20.70
N GLN A 151 -10.03 -1.95 -20.22
CA GLN A 151 -9.31 -0.77 -19.79
C GLN A 151 -8.96 -0.73 -18.31
N ALA A 152 -9.44 -1.67 -17.49
CA ALA A 152 -9.26 -1.65 -16.04
C ALA A 152 -7.78 -1.55 -15.62
N GLY A 153 -6.92 -2.36 -16.23
CA GLY A 153 -5.48 -2.35 -15.94
C GLY A 153 -4.83 -1.00 -16.24
N GLU A 154 -5.14 -0.40 -17.39
CA GLU A 154 -4.60 0.90 -17.78
C GLU A 154 -5.09 2.03 -16.87
N GLN A 155 -6.37 1.99 -16.50
CA GLN A 155 -6.97 2.96 -15.58
C GLN A 155 -6.35 2.87 -14.18
N ILE A 156 -6.12 1.68 -13.67
CA ILE A 156 -5.47 1.45 -12.36
C ILE A 156 -4.04 2.01 -12.37
N VAL A 157 -3.27 1.71 -13.41
CA VAL A 157 -1.89 2.22 -13.54
C VAL A 157 -1.88 3.74 -13.58
N LYS A 158 -2.74 4.36 -14.39
CA LYS A 158 -2.88 5.83 -14.46
C LYS A 158 -3.26 6.43 -13.10
N GLU A 159 -4.12 5.77 -12.35
CA GLU A 159 -4.56 6.24 -11.03
C GLU A 159 -3.43 6.20 -10.01
N VAL A 160 -2.63 5.11 -9.98
CA VAL A 160 -1.46 4.99 -9.10
C VAL A 160 -0.43 6.07 -9.43
N GLN A 161 -0.08 6.22 -10.71
CA GLN A 161 0.90 7.23 -11.14
C GLN A 161 0.45 8.67 -10.91
N ALA A 162 -0.85 8.96 -11.05
CA ALA A 162 -1.39 10.28 -10.79
C ALA A 162 -1.30 10.67 -9.30
N GLN A 163 -1.44 9.70 -8.41
CA GLN A 163 -1.30 9.91 -6.98
C GLN A 163 0.15 10.22 -6.60
N ASP A 164 1.10 9.43 -7.08
CA ASP A 164 2.52 9.64 -6.81
C ASP A 164 2.98 11.03 -7.26
N LYS A 165 2.53 11.48 -8.45
CA LYS A 165 2.81 12.84 -8.93
C LYS A 165 2.22 13.93 -8.04
N LYS A 166 1.00 13.73 -7.52
CA LYS A 166 0.33 14.68 -6.64
C LYS A 166 1.04 14.81 -5.29
N GLU A 167 1.50 13.70 -4.73
CA GLU A 167 2.25 13.69 -3.47
C GLU A 167 3.63 14.30 -3.62
N LEU A 168 4.34 13.99 -4.72
CA LEU A 168 5.63 14.62 -5.03
C LEU A 168 5.48 16.15 -5.24
N ALA A 169 4.41 16.60 -5.90
CA ALA A 169 4.14 18.02 -6.06
C ALA A 169 3.81 18.69 -4.71
N GLY A 170 3.03 18.03 -3.85
CA GLY A 170 2.74 18.50 -2.49
C GLY A 170 3.97 18.54 -1.59
N ALA A 171 4.87 17.57 -1.71
CA ALA A 171 6.13 17.54 -0.98
C ALA A 171 7.11 18.61 -1.46
N ALA A 172 7.10 18.95 -2.74
CA ALA A 172 7.93 20.04 -3.30
C ALA A 172 7.48 21.43 -2.80
N ASP A 173 6.18 21.60 -2.56
CA ASP A 173 5.62 22.85 -2.01
C ASP A 173 5.88 22.98 -0.50
N ALA A 174 6.18 21.86 0.17
CA ALA A 174 6.62 21.79 1.56
C ALA A 174 8.16 21.89 1.69
N SER A 175 8.87 22.43 0.71
CA SER A 175 10.28 22.70 0.85
C SER A 175 10.48 23.64 2.04
N VAL A 176 11.06 23.09 3.12
CA VAL A 176 11.51 23.86 4.27
C VAL A 176 12.50 24.87 3.71
N VAL A 177 12.07 26.09 3.53
CA VAL A 177 12.99 27.21 3.37
C VAL A 177 13.69 27.31 4.71
N ASP A 178 14.88 26.73 4.77
CA ASP A 178 15.77 26.88 5.92
C ASP A 178 16.15 28.35 5.97
N THR A 179 15.28 29.15 6.59
CA THR A 179 15.62 30.52 6.94
C THR A 179 16.62 30.41 8.07
N PRO A 180 17.91 30.71 7.82
CA PRO A 180 18.89 30.69 8.87
C PRO A 180 18.42 31.66 9.94
N GLY A 181 17.95 31.09 11.05
CA GLY A 181 17.46 31.87 12.17
C GLY A 181 18.56 32.79 12.69
N ARG A 182 18.34 33.46 13.80
CA ARG A 182 19.27 34.44 14.42
C ARG A 182 20.62 33.82 14.87
N TRP A 183 20.81 32.52 14.69
CA TRP A 183 22.01 31.77 15.08
C TRP A 183 23.32 32.25 14.40
N PRO A 184 23.37 32.53 13.09
CA PRO A 184 24.58 33.08 12.47
C PRO A 184 24.96 34.46 13.04
N ALA A 185 23.97 35.29 13.31
CA ALA A 185 24.22 36.61 13.92
C ALA A 185 24.76 36.48 15.37
N LEU A 186 24.19 35.57 16.16
CA LEU A 186 24.67 35.31 17.52
C LEU A 186 26.08 34.70 17.51
N ALA A 187 26.39 33.82 16.58
CA ALA A 187 27.73 33.26 16.41
C ALA A 187 28.74 34.36 16.02
N GLY A 188 28.35 35.24 15.10
CA GLY A 188 29.19 36.40 14.72
C GLY A 188 29.49 37.33 15.91
N ILE A 189 28.48 37.67 16.73
CA ILE A 189 28.65 38.49 17.94
C ILE A 189 29.59 37.78 18.93
N ALA A 190 29.45 36.46 19.15
CA ALA A 190 30.30 35.71 20.05
C ALA A 190 31.75 35.72 19.58
N VAL A 191 32.05 35.58 18.30
CA VAL A 191 33.38 35.64 17.72
C VAL A 191 34.00 37.02 17.94
N VAL A 192 33.26 38.11 17.69
CA VAL A 192 33.72 39.47 17.89
C VAL A 192 34.07 39.74 19.39
N LEU A 193 33.21 39.24 20.29
CA LEU A 193 33.46 39.36 21.74
C LEU A 193 34.72 38.60 22.18
N ILE A 194 34.95 37.40 21.65
CA ILE A 194 36.13 36.59 21.95
C ILE A 194 37.40 37.32 21.47
N ILE A 195 37.39 37.83 20.24
CA ILE A 195 38.51 38.58 19.67
C ILE A 195 38.77 39.86 20.50
N GLY A 196 37.73 40.60 20.87
CA GLY A 196 37.85 41.81 21.69
C GLY A 196 38.43 41.54 23.08
N LEU A 197 37.99 40.45 23.71
CA LEU A 197 38.52 39.99 25.00
C LEU A 197 39.99 39.53 24.89
N ALA A 198 40.33 38.75 23.87
CA ALA A 198 41.68 38.31 23.61
C ALA A 198 42.63 39.51 23.42
N TRP A 199 42.18 40.53 22.70
CA TRP A 199 42.96 41.75 22.48
C TRP A 199 43.14 42.58 23.77
N ARG A 200 42.08 42.68 24.61
CA ARG A 200 42.11 43.39 25.87
C ARG A 200 43.02 42.74 26.90
N TYR A 201 43.07 41.42 26.93
CA TYR A 201 43.88 40.67 27.87
C TYR A 201 45.27 40.27 27.36
N ARG A 202 45.62 40.67 26.09
CA ARG A 202 46.87 40.35 25.41
C ARG A 202 47.26 38.86 25.50
N LEU A 203 46.25 37.98 25.40
CA LEU A 203 46.44 36.54 25.20
C LEU A 203 46.88 36.24 23.76
#